data_cc60c11e20e273cba34014265c0d6a8c
#
_entry.id   cc60c11e20e273cba34014265c0d6a8c
#
_cell.length_a   1.000
_cell.length_b   1.000
_cell.length_c   1.000
_cell.angle_alpha   90.00
_cell.angle_beta   90.00
_cell.angle_gamma   90.00
#
_symmetry.space_group_name_H-M   'P 1'
#
loop_
_entity.id
_entity.type
_entity.pdbx_description
1 polymer ?
#
loop_
_entity_poly.entity_id
_entity_poly.type
_entity_poly.pdbx_seq_one_letter_code
_entity_poly.pdbx_strand_id
1 'polypeptide(L)' 'MTVKELDAVLLQCKLKIYKDGEFIRIYRYLEVIPHRFLNATIVWINPVYENGEVILKXXXXN' A
#
# COMPACT_ATOMS: atom_id res chain seq x y z
N MET A 1 -12.41 -0.45 -3.01
CA MET A 1 -11.47 -1.25 -2.19
C MET A 1 -10.62 -0.36 -1.30
N THR A 2 -10.40 -0.77 -0.08
CA THR A 2 -9.56 -0.03 0.86
C THR A 2 -8.27 -0.79 1.13
N VAL A 3 -7.31 -0.08 1.71
CA VAL A 3 -6.04 -0.71 2.08
C VAL A 3 -6.28 -1.86 3.07
N LYS A 4 -7.23 -1.67 3.96
CA LYS A 4 -7.55 -2.70 4.94
C LYS A 4 -7.95 -4.02 4.28
N GLU A 5 -8.61 -3.95 3.15
CA GLU A 5 -9.05 -5.15 2.44
C GLU A 5 -7.90 -5.92 1.80
N LEU A 6 -6.72 -5.30 1.71
CA LEU A 6 -5.55 -5.97 1.19
C LEU A 6 -4.74 -6.68 2.26
N ASP A 7 -5.24 -6.72 3.48
CA ASP A 7 -4.47 -7.18 4.62
C ASP A 7 -3.78 -8.53 4.38
N ALA A 8 -4.51 -9.48 3.82
CA ALA A 8 -3.94 -10.81 3.58
C ALA A 8 -2.82 -10.77 2.56
N VAL A 9 -2.96 -9.91 1.56
CA VAL A 9 -1.93 -9.79 0.53
C VAL A 9 -0.68 -9.15 1.11
N LEU A 10 -0.86 -8.20 2.01
CA LEU A 10 0.26 -7.46 2.58
C LEU A 10 1.14 -8.31 3.49
N LEU A 11 0.74 -9.52 3.79
CA LEU A 11 1.60 -10.43 4.53
C LEU A 11 2.80 -10.85 3.68
N GLN A 12 2.72 -10.66 2.37
CA GLN A 12 3.74 -11.16 1.47
C GLN A 12 4.60 -10.08 0.82
N CYS A 13 4.20 -8.83 0.93
CA CYS A 13 4.93 -7.79 0.23
C CYS A 13 4.80 -6.45 0.93
N LYS A 14 5.68 -5.53 0.54
CA LYS A 14 5.64 -4.18 1.08
C LYS A 14 4.57 -3.38 0.36
N LEU A 15 4.10 -2.34 1.04
CA LEU A 15 3.10 -1.44 0.48
C LEU A 15 3.68 -0.04 0.39
N LYS A 16 3.72 0.52 -0.81
CA LYS A 16 4.09 1.92 -1.00
C LYS A 16 2.82 2.72 -1.21
N ILE A 17 2.62 3.73 -0.38
CA ILE A 17 1.43 4.55 -0.45
C ILE A 17 1.73 5.85 -1.16
N TYR A 18 0.90 6.17 -2.15
CA TYR A 18 0.98 7.41 -2.89
C TYR A 18 -0.33 8.15 -2.73
N LYS A 19 -0.27 9.48 -2.76
CA LYS A 19 -1.46 10.29 -2.73
C LYS A 19 -1.19 11.51 -3.60
N ASP A 20 -2.13 11.78 -4.52
CA ASP A 20 -2.00 12.91 -5.44
C ASP A 20 -0.69 12.85 -6.23
N GLY A 21 -0.29 11.64 -6.57
CA GLY A 21 0.92 11.44 -7.36
C GLY A 21 2.21 11.53 -6.58
N GLU A 22 2.13 11.74 -5.27
CA GLU A 22 3.33 11.85 -4.45
C GLU A 22 3.50 10.65 -3.56
N PHE A 23 4.74 10.21 -3.43
CA PHE A 23 5.07 9.13 -2.51
C PHE A 23 4.92 9.61 -1.08
N ILE A 24 4.18 8.85 -0.28
CA ILE A 24 3.95 9.18 1.13
C ILE A 24 4.85 8.34 2.02
N ARG A 25 4.71 7.01 1.93
CA ARG A 25 5.47 6.16 2.81
C ARG A 25 5.42 4.71 2.35
N ILE A 26 6.41 3.93 2.76
CA ILE A 26 6.42 2.50 2.52
C ILE A 26 6.21 1.78 3.85
N TYR A 27 5.36 0.76 3.85
CA TYR A 27 5.09 -0.05 5.01
C TYR A 27 5.50 -1.48 4.74
N ARG A 28 6.14 -2.09 5.71
CA ARG A 28 6.54 -3.47 5.61
C ARG A 28 5.52 -4.38 6.23
N TYR A 29 5.67 -5.66 5.95
CA TYR A 29 4.96 -6.71 6.62
C TYR A 29 4.95 -6.46 8.14
N LEU A 30 3.77 -6.53 8.73
CA LEU A 30 3.54 -6.41 10.16
C LEU A 30 3.73 -5.01 10.75
N GLU A 31 4.08 -4.03 9.95
CA GLU A 31 4.11 -2.67 10.46
C GLU A 31 2.69 -2.19 10.68
N VAL A 32 2.52 -1.32 11.68
CA VAL A 32 1.21 -0.73 11.93
C VAL A 32 0.95 0.36 10.90
N ILE A 33 -0.13 0.22 10.17
CA ILE A 33 -0.53 1.21 9.18
C ILE A 33 -1.58 2.11 9.82
N PRO A 34 -1.39 3.44 9.80
CA PRO A 34 -2.37 4.34 10.40
C PRO A 34 -3.77 4.13 9.82
N HIS A 35 -4.77 4.33 10.68
CA HIS A 35 -6.16 4.13 10.26
C HIS A 35 -6.53 4.99 9.05
N ARG A 36 -5.97 6.18 8.96
CA ARG A 36 -6.30 7.04 7.83
C ARG A 36 -5.93 6.40 6.50
N PHE A 37 -4.87 5.60 6.50
CA PHE A 37 -4.47 4.89 5.28
C PHE A 37 -5.23 3.58 5.12
N LEU A 38 -5.47 2.90 6.24
CA LEU A 38 -6.20 1.63 6.16
C LEU A 38 -7.60 1.81 5.58
N ASN A 39 -8.22 2.93 5.91
CA ASN A 39 -9.58 3.19 5.47
C ASN A 39 -9.66 3.98 4.17
N ALA A 40 -8.52 4.36 3.63
CA ALA A 40 -8.52 5.11 2.38
C ALA A 40 -8.95 4.24 1.22
N THR A 41 -9.69 4.83 0.30
CA THR A 41 -10.10 4.14 -0.90
C THR A 41 -8.91 4.05 -1.85
N ILE A 42 -8.70 2.88 -2.41
CA ILE A 42 -7.64 2.68 -3.37
C ILE A 42 -8.12 3.09 -4.75
N VAL A 43 -7.41 4.03 -5.35
CA VAL A 43 -7.73 4.49 -6.70
C VAL A 43 -7.11 3.54 -7.72
N TRP A 44 -5.87 3.12 -7.47
CA TRP A 44 -5.24 2.14 -8.33
C TRP A 44 -4.26 1.33 -7.48
N ILE A 45 -3.92 0.18 -7.99
CA ILE A 45 -2.95 -0.69 -7.36
C ILE A 45 -2.04 -1.21 -8.45
N ASN A 46 -0.74 -1.19 -8.20
CA ASN A 46 0.24 -1.57 -9.20
C ASN A 46 1.36 -2.36 -8.55
N PRO A 47 1.44 -3.64 -8.81
CA PRO A 47 2.56 -4.42 -8.26
C PRO A 47 3.81 -4.17 -9.10
N VAL A 48 4.93 -3.99 -8.42
CA VAL A 48 6.22 -3.83 -9.08
C VAL A 48 7.23 -4.76 -8.43
N TYR A 49 8.26 -5.07 -9.18
CA TYR A 49 9.31 -5.93 -8.70
C TYR A 49 10.58 -5.08 -8.56
N GLU A 50 11.04 -4.90 -7.34
CA GLU A 50 12.21 -4.07 -7.06
C GLU A 50 13.14 -4.78 -6.09
N ASN A 51 14.41 -4.78 -6.41
CA ASN A 51 15.44 -5.33 -5.51
C ASN A 51 15.10 -6.74 -5.02
N GLY A 52 14.57 -7.55 -5.92
CA GLY A 52 14.29 -8.94 -5.60
C GLY A 52 13.01 -9.19 -4.83
N GLU A 53 12.15 -8.19 -4.72
CA GLU A 53 10.90 -8.39 -3.98
C GLU A 53 9.75 -7.67 -4.65
N VAL A 54 8.56 -8.16 -4.38
CA VAL A 54 7.34 -7.55 -4.91
C VAL A 54 6.88 -6.45 -3.97
N ILE A 55 6.54 -5.31 -4.54
CA ILE A 55 6.04 -4.17 -3.79
C ILE A 55 4.72 -3.75 -4.43
N LEU A 56 3.68 -3.55 -3.62
CA LEU A 56 2.42 -3.02 -4.10
C LEU A 56 2.42 -1.51 -3.94
N LYS A 57 2.17 -0.82 -5.03
CA LYS A 57 1.98 0.63 -4.97
C LYS A 57 0.49 0.92 -4.96
N UNK A 58 0.00 1.85 -4.11
CA UNK A 58 -1.35 2.08 -4.09
C UNK A 58 -1.50 3.50 -3.97
N UNK A 59 -2.37 4.06 -4.36
CA UNK A 59 -2.71 5.22 -4.29
C UNK A 59 -3.84 5.24 -3.54
N UNK A 60 -3.83 5.84 -2.86
CA UNK A 60 -4.85 5.93 -2.08
C UNK A 60 -5.41 7.14 -2.44
N UNK A 61 -6.38 7.05 -2.43
CA UNK A 61 -7.09 8.11 -2.68
C UNK A 61 -7.35 8.65 -1.48
N ASN A 62 -8.10 9.18 -1.06
CA ASN A 62 -8.52 9.70 0.18
C ASN A 62 -9.77 9.07 0.73
#